data_db40cdd73dafc3977c2760f8dffa208a
#
_entry.id   db40cdd73dafc3977c2760f8dffa208a
#
_cell.length_a   1.000
_cell.length_b   1.000
_cell.length_c   1.000
_cell.angle_alpha   90.00
_cell.angle_beta   90.00
_cell.angle_gamma   90.00
#
_symmetry.space_group_name_H-M   'P 1'
#
loop_
_entity.id
_entity.type
_entity.pdbx_description
1 polymer ?
#
loop_
_entity_poly.entity_id
_entity_poly.type
_entity_poly.pdbx_seq_one_letter_code
_entity_poly.pdbx_strand_id
1 'polypeptide(L)'
;MAHVFGIDIGGTGIKGAPVDLENGKLLAERVKLDTPQPATPEAVAATVAELTTGFGWTGPAGITFPGVVVNGVVMTAANVDEHWIGTDARELFSKATGLSVEVINDADAAGLAEMKYGVGAGENGTVLMLTLGTGIGSALFIDGILVPNTEFGHIEIHGKDAEKRAAESAREGEGLTWGKWAGRVDHYLEHMERLLSPQLIIIGGGISRKSDKFLPLLTGLRARVVAATLQNDAGIVGAAMVAPSA
;
A
#
# COMPACT_ATOMS: atom_id res chain seq x y z
N MET A 1 -10.91 -19.45 -13.71
CA MET A 1 -10.58 -19.09 -12.31
C MET A 1 -9.19 -18.48 -12.34
N ALA A 2 -9.08 -17.19 -12.08
CA ALA A 2 -7.79 -16.51 -12.16
C ALA A 2 -7.10 -16.59 -10.79
N HIS A 3 -6.28 -17.62 -10.60
CA HIS A 3 -5.33 -17.65 -9.49
C HIS A 3 -4.09 -16.87 -9.93
N VAL A 4 -3.67 -15.92 -9.13
CA VAL A 4 -2.57 -15.00 -9.42
C VAL A 4 -1.69 -14.87 -8.20
N PHE A 5 -0.40 -14.71 -8.40
CA PHE A 5 0.52 -14.48 -7.28
C PHE A 5 0.61 -12.98 -6.95
N GLY A 6 0.39 -12.64 -5.71
CA GLY A 6 0.58 -11.28 -5.20
C GLY A 6 1.83 -11.20 -4.34
N ILE A 7 2.62 -10.16 -4.53
CA ILE A 7 3.84 -9.89 -3.76
C ILE A 7 3.81 -8.47 -3.23
N ASP A 8 4.01 -8.34 -1.92
CA ASP A 8 4.06 -7.06 -1.20
C ASP A 8 5.49 -6.79 -0.73
N ILE A 9 6.16 -5.81 -1.37
CA ILE A 9 7.52 -5.38 -1.01
C ILE A 9 7.42 -4.27 0.02
N GLY A 10 7.85 -4.57 1.24
CA GLY A 10 7.97 -3.58 2.31
C GLY A 10 9.42 -3.39 2.76
N GLY A 11 9.69 -2.32 3.50
CA GLY A 11 11.05 -1.97 3.95
C GLY A 11 11.72 -2.99 4.88
N THR A 12 10.93 -3.86 5.54
CA THR A 12 11.44 -4.89 6.47
C THR A 12 11.13 -6.32 6.05
N GLY A 13 10.36 -6.50 4.99
CA GLY A 13 10.00 -7.85 4.53
C GLY A 13 9.22 -7.83 3.25
N ILE A 14 9.51 -8.83 2.41
CA ILE A 14 8.84 -9.13 1.16
C ILE A 14 7.91 -10.31 1.44
N LYS A 15 6.62 -10.13 1.17
CA LYS A 15 5.60 -11.13 1.47
C LYS A 15 4.88 -11.51 0.18
N GLY A 16 4.47 -12.76 0.05
CA GLY A 16 3.68 -13.17 -1.10
C GLY A 16 2.88 -14.44 -0.84
N ALA A 17 1.83 -14.58 -1.62
CA ALA A 17 0.97 -15.75 -1.65
C ALA A 17 0.18 -15.79 -2.97
N PRO A 18 -0.29 -16.98 -3.39
CA PRO A 18 -1.28 -17.09 -4.44
C PRO A 18 -2.65 -16.61 -3.93
N VAL A 19 -3.37 -15.90 -4.78
CA VAL A 19 -4.66 -15.23 -4.49
C VAL A 19 -5.74 -15.74 -5.43
N ASP A 20 -6.92 -16.02 -4.89
CA ASP A 20 -8.15 -16.21 -5.66
C ASP A 20 -8.80 -14.85 -5.93
N LEU A 21 -8.76 -14.39 -7.17
CA LEU A 21 -9.34 -13.10 -7.56
C LEU A 21 -10.89 -13.08 -7.63
N GLU A 22 -11.57 -14.20 -7.41
CA GLU A 22 -13.04 -14.21 -7.31
C GLU A 22 -13.49 -13.64 -5.95
N ASN A 23 -12.73 -13.91 -4.90
CA ASN A 23 -13.11 -13.55 -3.53
C ASN A 23 -12.04 -12.78 -2.74
N GLY A 24 -10.86 -12.54 -3.32
CA GLY A 24 -9.74 -11.83 -2.67
C GLY A 24 -9.05 -12.61 -1.56
N LYS A 25 -9.20 -13.95 -1.50
CA LYS A 25 -8.60 -14.77 -0.45
C LYS A 25 -7.26 -15.35 -0.88
N LEU A 26 -6.36 -15.44 0.09
CA LEU A 26 -5.11 -16.17 -0.10
C LEU A 26 -5.41 -17.67 -0.20
N LEU A 27 -4.80 -18.34 -1.18
CA LEU A 27 -4.95 -19.78 -1.42
C LEU A 27 -3.98 -20.63 -0.60
N ALA A 28 -2.97 -19.98 -0.02
CA ALA A 28 -2.01 -20.59 0.88
C ALA A 28 -1.59 -19.57 1.95
N GLU A 29 -0.97 -20.04 3.02
CA GLU A 29 -0.35 -19.14 3.99
C GLU A 29 0.72 -18.29 3.31
N ARG A 30 0.69 -16.97 3.58
CA ARG A 30 1.69 -16.06 3.03
C ARG A 30 3.06 -16.35 3.62
N VAL A 31 4.07 -16.38 2.77
CA VAL A 31 5.47 -16.46 3.19
C VAL A 31 6.05 -15.05 3.27
N LYS A 32 6.87 -14.80 4.28
CA LYS A 32 7.65 -13.58 4.45
C LYS A 32 9.13 -13.91 4.40
N LEU A 33 9.87 -13.24 3.51
CA LEU A 33 11.32 -13.16 3.52
C LEU A 33 11.74 -11.76 3.99
N ASP A 34 12.90 -11.64 4.60
CA ASP A 34 13.41 -10.34 5.01
C ASP A 34 13.84 -9.53 3.77
N THR A 35 13.55 -8.23 3.79
CA THR A 35 14.03 -7.32 2.74
C THR A 35 15.55 -7.20 2.86
N PRO A 36 16.32 -7.48 1.79
CA PRO A 36 17.78 -7.40 1.83
C PRO A 36 18.25 -5.98 2.18
N GLN A 37 19.41 -5.91 2.84
CA GLN A 37 20.04 -4.64 3.15
C GLN A 37 21.48 -4.64 2.63
N PRO A 38 21.83 -3.70 1.73
CA PRO A 38 20.98 -2.66 1.13
C PRO A 38 19.89 -3.26 0.21
N ALA A 39 18.75 -2.59 0.13
CA ALA A 39 17.60 -3.01 -0.68
C ALA A 39 17.78 -2.58 -2.16
N THR A 40 18.88 -3.03 -2.79
CA THR A 40 19.17 -2.73 -4.20
C THR A 40 18.20 -3.45 -5.14
N PRO A 41 18.01 -2.97 -6.38
CA PRO A 41 17.16 -3.62 -7.36
C PRO A 41 17.44 -5.12 -7.53
N GLU A 42 18.70 -5.50 -7.68
CA GLU A 42 19.13 -6.88 -7.90
C GLU A 42 18.88 -7.77 -6.68
N ALA A 43 19.18 -7.26 -5.48
CA ALA A 43 19.00 -8.01 -4.23
C ALA A 43 17.52 -8.28 -3.96
N VAL A 44 16.66 -7.26 -4.14
CA VAL A 44 15.21 -7.41 -3.98
C VAL A 44 14.65 -8.34 -5.05
N ALA A 45 15.08 -8.22 -6.31
CA ALA A 45 14.64 -9.10 -7.39
C ALA A 45 15.00 -10.57 -7.13
N ALA A 46 16.20 -10.83 -6.58
CA ALA A 46 16.60 -12.19 -6.18
C ALA A 46 15.71 -12.74 -5.07
N THR A 47 15.35 -11.93 -4.07
CA THR A 47 14.44 -12.33 -2.99
C THR A 47 13.01 -12.61 -3.51
N VAL A 48 12.54 -11.82 -4.47
CA VAL A 48 11.25 -12.06 -5.14
C VAL A 48 11.28 -13.37 -5.93
N ALA A 49 12.37 -13.67 -6.63
CA ALA A 49 12.55 -14.94 -7.36
C ALA A 49 12.60 -16.14 -6.39
N GLU A 50 13.30 -16.02 -5.27
CA GLU A 50 13.31 -17.04 -4.21
C GLU A 50 11.88 -17.32 -3.70
N LEU A 51 11.12 -16.26 -3.40
CA LEU A 51 9.75 -16.37 -2.91
C LEU A 51 8.85 -17.11 -3.91
N THR A 52 8.85 -16.73 -5.18
CA THR A 52 8.02 -17.36 -6.21
C THR A 52 8.45 -18.80 -6.49
N THR A 53 9.74 -19.09 -6.47
CA THR A 53 10.30 -20.43 -6.62
C THR A 53 9.89 -21.34 -5.45
N GLY A 54 9.89 -20.80 -4.23
CA GLY A 54 9.46 -21.52 -3.02
C GLY A 54 8.01 -22.02 -3.09
N PHE A 55 7.15 -21.31 -3.84
CA PHE A 55 5.78 -21.75 -4.14
C PHE A 55 5.67 -22.63 -5.40
N GLY A 56 6.73 -22.80 -6.17
CA GLY A 56 6.67 -23.45 -7.49
C GLY A 56 5.75 -22.71 -8.45
N TRP A 57 5.63 -21.37 -8.31
CA TRP A 57 4.67 -20.61 -9.10
C TRP A 57 5.14 -20.39 -10.53
N THR A 58 4.23 -20.57 -11.49
CA THR A 58 4.52 -20.43 -12.94
C THR A 58 3.53 -19.52 -13.68
N GLY A 59 2.48 -19.03 -12.99
CA GLY A 59 1.48 -18.11 -13.53
C GLY A 59 1.93 -16.64 -13.45
N PRO A 60 1.06 -15.69 -13.86
CA PRO A 60 1.35 -14.28 -13.74
C PRO A 60 1.46 -13.84 -12.26
N ALA A 61 2.18 -12.73 -12.03
CA ALA A 61 2.34 -12.15 -10.72
C ALA A 61 2.15 -10.63 -10.74
N GLY A 62 1.59 -10.08 -9.67
CA GLY A 62 1.61 -8.65 -9.40
C GLY A 62 2.51 -8.36 -8.20
N ILE A 63 3.21 -7.23 -8.24
CA ILE A 63 4.19 -6.85 -7.23
C ILE A 63 3.94 -5.42 -6.78
N THR A 64 3.88 -5.17 -5.46
CA THR A 64 3.90 -3.80 -4.97
C THR A 64 5.32 -3.27 -4.89
N PHE A 65 5.45 -1.95 -5.06
CA PHE A 65 6.69 -1.23 -4.79
C PHE A 65 6.41 -0.02 -3.88
N PRO A 66 7.24 0.24 -2.85
CA PRO A 66 7.04 1.35 -1.91
C PRO A 66 7.54 2.68 -2.51
N GLY A 67 6.88 3.15 -3.55
CA GLY A 67 7.18 4.38 -4.27
C GLY A 67 6.34 4.54 -5.52
N VAL A 68 6.51 5.66 -6.20
CA VAL A 68 5.81 5.98 -7.46
C VAL A 68 6.32 5.09 -8.59
N VAL A 69 5.38 4.42 -9.28
CA VAL A 69 5.68 3.56 -10.45
C VAL A 69 4.85 4.03 -11.64
N VAL A 70 5.51 4.39 -12.74
CA VAL A 70 4.84 4.83 -13.97
C VAL A 70 5.26 3.93 -15.13
N ASN A 71 4.30 3.23 -15.71
CA ASN A 71 4.54 2.28 -16.82
C ASN A 71 5.61 1.20 -16.50
N GLY A 72 5.67 0.75 -15.25
CA GLY A 72 6.64 -0.25 -14.78
C GLY A 72 7.98 0.33 -14.34
N VAL A 73 8.23 1.64 -14.54
CA VAL A 73 9.46 2.33 -14.14
C VAL A 73 9.29 3.02 -12.79
N VAL A 74 10.23 2.80 -11.88
CA VAL A 74 10.27 3.46 -10.57
C VAL A 74 10.70 4.91 -10.72
N MET A 75 9.90 5.83 -10.17
CA MET A 75 10.15 7.27 -10.23
C MET A 75 10.65 7.84 -8.91
N THR A 76 10.32 7.21 -7.77
CA THR A 76 10.75 7.65 -6.43
C THR A 76 11.19 6.48 -5.58
N ALA A 77 12.13 6.71 -4.65
CA ALA A 77 12.71 5.69 -3.77
C ALA A 77 13.02 6.30 -2.39
N ALA A 78 11.96 6.61 -1.62
CA ALA A 78 12.13 7.28 -0.33
C ALA A 78 12.67 6.35 0.78
N ASN A 79 12.27 5.08 0.76
CA ASN A 79 12.54 4.09 1.82
C ASN A 79 13.32 2.85 1.33
N VAL A 80 13.85 2.90 0.12
CA VAL A 80 14.68 1.86 -0.52
C VAL A 80 15.91 2.50 -1.16
N ASP A 81 16.79 1.70 -1.75
CA ASP A 81 18.02 2.17 -2.38
C ASP A 81 17.71 3.13 -3.55
N GLU A 82 18.47 4.22 -3.67
CA GLU A 82 18.28 5.25 -4.70
C GLU A 82 18.46 4.73 -6.14
N HIS A 83 19.20 3.63 -6.33
CA HIS A 83 19.39 2.99 -7.64
C HIS A 83 18.08 2.46 -8.24
N TRP A 84 17.00 2.41 -7.47
CA TRP A 84 15.68 2.11 -8.00
C TRP A 84 15.15 3.18 -8.95
N ILE A 85 15.53 4.46 -8.76
CA ILE A 85 15.02 5.57 -9.58
C ILE A 85 15.47 5.38 -11.04
N GLY A 86 14.47 5.29 -11.94
CA GLY A 86 14.69 5.02 -13.37
C GLY A 86 14.80 3.54 -13.73
N THR A 87 14.75 2.62 -12.76
CA THR A 87 14.75 1.17 -13.03
C THR A 87 13.38 0.74 -13.57
N ASP A 88 13.37 0.01 -14.68
CA ASP A 88 12.19 -0.74 -15.12
C ASP A 88 12.03 -1.97 -14.21
N ALA A 89 11.23 -1.79 -13.15
CA ALA A 89 11.00 -2.82 -12.14
C ALA A 89 10.20 -4.00 -12.74
N ARG A 90 9.30 -3.76 -13.68
CA ARG A 90 8.54 -4.81 -14.37
C ARG A 90 9.48 -5.72 -15.16
N GLU A 91 10.38 -5.15 -15.96
CA GLU A 91 11.37 -5.92 -16.71
C GLU A 91 12.33 -6.66 -15.78
N LEU A 92 12.82 -6.00 -14.73
CA LEU A 92 13.74 -6.57 -13.75
C LEU A 92 13.13 -7.81 -13.06
N PHE A 93 11.92 -7.68 -12.51
CA PHE A 93 11.25 -8.79 -11.85
C PHE A 93 10.84 -9.90 -12.82
N SER A 94 10.41 -9.55 -14.03
CA SER A 94 10.10 -10.55 -15.06
C SER A 94 11.33 -11.39 -15.43
N LYS A 95 12.50 -10.76 -15.57
CA LYS A 95 13.75 -11.48 -15.83
C LYS A 95 14.18 -12.36 -14.65
N ALA A 96 14.07 -11.85 -13.43
CA ALA A 96 14.50 -12.56 -12.25
C ALA A 96 13.63 -13.79 -11.94
N THR A 97 12.32 -13.67 -12.14
CA THR A 97 11.34 -14.73 -11.80
C THR A 97 11.00 -15.65 -12.98
N GLY A 98 11.20 -15.21 -14.22
CA GLY A 98 10.70 -15.88 -15.43
C GLY A 98 9.19 -15.76 -15.62
N LEU A 99 8.51 -14.91 -14.83
CA LEU A 99 7.05 -14.75 -14.87
C LEU A 99 6.65 -13.50 -15.65
N SER A 100 5.39 -13.46 -16.09
CA SER A 100 4.74 -12.23 -16.54
C SER A 100 4.37 -11.39 -15.31
N VAL A 101 4.94 -10.18 -15.19
CA VAL A 101 4.82 -9.35 -13.98
C VAL A 101 4.25 -7.97 -14.31
N GLU A 102 3.43 -7.44 -13.41
CA GLU A 102 3.07 -6.01 -13.35
C GLU A 102 3.44 -5.45 -11.98
N VAL A 103 3.79 -4.15 -11.93
CA VAL A 103 4.24 -3.47 -10.71
C VAL A 103 3.36 -2.27 -10.43
N ILE A 104 2.97 -2.10 -9.17
CA ILE A 104 2.09 -1.02 -8.70
C ILE A 104 2.62 -0.43 -7.38
N ASN A 105 2.28 0.83 -7.10
CA ASN A 105 2.52 1.42 -5.77
C ASN A 105 1.81 0.61 -4.67
N ASP A 106 2.41 0.51 -3.48
CA ASP A 106 1.92 -0.29 -2.36
C ASP A 106 0.59 0.21 -1.77
N ALA A 107 0.42 1.54 -1.66
CA ALA A 107 -0.83 2.12 -1.19
C ALA A 107 -1.95 1.99 -2.22
N ASP A 108 -1.64 2.16 -3.51
CA ASP A 108 -2.59 1.94 -4.62
C ASP A 108 -3.08 0.48 -4.62
N ALA A 109 -2.18 -0.48 -4.47
CA ALA A 109 -2.53 -1.89 -4.38
C ALA A 109 -3.46 -2.17 -3.19
N ALA A 110 -3.10 -1.68 -2.00
CA ALA A 110 -3.94 -1.84 -0.82
C ALA A 110 -5.32 -1.20 -1.01
N GLY A 111 -5.38 -0.05 -1.67
CA GLY A 111 -6.61 0.64 -2.03
C GLY A 111 -7.49 -0.18 -2.97
N LEU A 112 -6.92 -0.73 -4.05
CA LEU A 112 -7.64 -1.60 -4.99
C LEU A 112 -8.28 -2.79 -4.27
N ALA A 113 -7.55 -3.43 -3.37
CA ALA A 113 -8.06 -4.57 -2.60
C ALA A 113 -9.23 -4.17 -1.69
N GLU A 114 -9.11 -3.07 -0.95
CA GLU A 114 -10.18 -2.57 -0.07
C GLU A 114 -11.42 -2.10 -0.84
N MET A 115 -11.24 -1.49 -2.01
CA MET A 115 -12.34 -1.06 -2.87
C MET A 115 -13.09 -2.23 -3.50
N LYS A 116 -12.44 -3.37 -3.70
CA LYS A 116 -13.07 -4.55 -4.31
C LYS A 116 -13.61 -5.55 -3.30
N TYR A 117 -12.82 -5.85 -2.26
CA TYR A 117 -13.12 -6.94 -1.33
C TYR A 117 -13.30 -6.48 0.12
N GLY A 118 -12.97 -5.24 0.43
CA GLY A 118 -12.98 -4.69 1.78
C GLY A 118 -14.07 -3.67 2.01
N VAL A 119 -13.81 -2.75 2.92
CA VAL A 119 -14.77 -1.75 3.42
C VAL A 119 -15.18 -0.73 2.36
N GLY A 120 -14.40 -0.59 1.29
CA GLY A 120 -14.71 0.30 0.15
C GLY A 120 -15.59 -0.33 -0.93
N ALA A 121 -15.96 -1.61 -0.80
CA ALA A 121 -16.72 -2.31 -1.82
C ALA A 121 -18.11 -1.67 -2.04
N GLY A 122 -18.38 -1.28 -3.30
CA GLY A 122 -19.65 -0.65 -3.68
C GLY A 122 -19.74 0.85 -3.36
N GLU A 123 -18.71 1.46 -2.77
CA GLU A 123 -18.66 2.91 -2.55
C GLU A 123 -18.45 3.65 -3.87
N ASN A 124 -19.21 4.74 -4.06
CA ASN A 124 -19.11 5.65 -5.20
C ASN A 124 -18.61 7.02 -4.75
N GLY A 125 -18.36 7.91 -5.70
CA GLY A 125 -17.82 9.24 -5.44
C GLY A 125 -16.33 9.20 -5.10
N THR A 126 -15.86 10.16 -4.30
CA THR A 126 -14.46 10.26 -3.93
C THR A 126 -14.18 9.44 -2.67
N VAL A 127 -13.30 8.45 -2.79
CA VAL A 127 -12.80 7.63 -1.67
C VAL A 127 -11.30 7.85 -1.54
N LEU A 128 -10.85 8.20 -0.35
CA LEU A 128 -9.43 8.33 -0.03
C LEU A 128 -9.01 7.19 0.90
N MET A 129 -8.06 6.37 0.48
CA MET A 129 -7.39 5.44 1.37
C MET A 129 -6.04 6.00 1.78
N LEU A 130 -5.71 5.86 3.07
CA LEU A 130 -4.45 6.27 3.65
C LEU A 130 -3.85 5.12 4.45
N THR A 131 -2.61 4.75 4.15
CA THR A 131 -1.86 3.78 4.95
C THR A 131 -0.96 4.54 5.93
N LEU A 132 -1.21 4.39 7.23
CA LEU A 132 -0.40 5.03 8.27
C LEU A 132 0.57 4.01 8.86
N GLY A 133 1.85 4.19 8.58
CA GLY A 133 2.93 3.29 9.00
C GLY A 133 4.24 4.04 9.25
N THR A 134 5.33 3.63 8.58
CA THR A 134 6.60 4.37 8.56
C THR A 134 6.41 5.77 7.98
N GLY A 135 5.66 5.89 6.90
CA GLY A 135 5.18 7.12 6.29
C GLY A 135 3.66 7.12 6.18
N ILE A 136 3.14 7.94 5.27
CA ILE A 136 1.73 7.97 4.86
C ILE A 136 1.65 7.69 3.37
N GLY A 137 1.23 6.48 3.01
CA GLY A 137 0.83 6.17 1.63
C GLY A 137 -0.61 6.58 1.37
N SER A 138 -0.94 6.88 0.12
CA SER A 138 -2.30 7.30 -0.25
C SER A 138 -2.75 6.68 -1.57
N ALA A 139 -4.03 6.32 -1.65
CA ALA A 139 -4.70 5.92 -2.88
C ALA A 139 -6.03 6.67 -2.99
N LEU A 140 -6.28 7.29 -4.14
CA LEU A 140 -7.48 8.07 -4.41
C LEU A 140 -8.34 7.35 -5.44
N PHE A 141 -9.65 7.28 -5.17
CA PHE A 141 -10.62 6.71 -6.09
C PHE A 141 -11.73 7.71 -6.40
N ILE A 142 -12.17 7.71 -7.65
CA ILE A 142 -13.35 8.45 -8.11
C ILE A 142 -14.26 7.43 -8.78
N ASP A 143 -15.45 7.21 -8.22
CA ASP A 143 -16.42 6.22 -8.69
C ASP A 143 -15.80 4.82 -8.87
N GLY A 144 -14.96 4.41 -7.92
CA GLY A 144 -14.26 3.13 -7.92
C GLY A 144 -13.04 3.05 -8.84
N ILE A 145 -12.72 4.11 -9.59
CA ILE A 145 -11.56 4.17 -10.48
C ILE A 145 -10.37 4.78 -9.74
N LEU A 146 -9.26 4.06 -9.70
CA LEU A 146 -8.01 4.54 -9.08
C LEU A 146 -7.42 5.74 -9.84
N VAL A 147 -7.06 6.77 -9.11
CA VAL A 147 -6.14 7.83 -9.54
C VAL A 147 -4.74 7.43 -9.04
N PRO A 148 -3.87 6.89 -9.88
CA PRO A 148 -2.66 6.22 -9.44
C PRO A 148 -1.60 7.18 -8.92
N ASN A 149 -0.74 6.65 -8.05
CA ASN A 149 0.47 7.31 -7.57
C ASN A 149 0.22 8.66 -6.86
N THR A 150 -0.81 8.74 -6.04
CA THR A 150 -1.01 9.92 -5.19
C THR A 150 -0.06 9.86 -3.99
N GLU A 151 0.57 10.99 -3.65
CA GLU A 151 1.57 11.10 -2.59
C GLU A 151 1.15 12.17 -1.55
N PHE A 152 -0.08 12.04 -1.02
CA PHE A 152 -0.63 13.02 -0.07
C PHE A 152 0.04 13.01 1.31
N GLY A 153 0.88 12.04 1.61
CA GLY A 153 1.75 12.06 2.79
C GLY A 153 2.78 13.18 2.75
N HIS A 154 3.16 13.61 1.55
CA HIS A 154 4.16 14.66 1.32
C HIS A 154 3.58 16.07 1.24
N ILE A 155 2.28 16.26 1.41
CA ILE A 155 1.76 17.63 1.49
C ILE A 155 2.37 18.36 2.68
N GLU A 156 2.71 19.62 2.46
CA GLU A 156 3.29 20.43 3.51
C GLU A 156 2.22 20.99 4.47
N ILE A 157 2.33 20.64 5.75
CA ILE A 157 1.50 21.19 6.82
C ILE A 157 2.43 21.79 7.89
N HIS A 158 2.30 23.09 8.15
CA HIS A 158 3.17 23.83 9.06
C HIS A 158 4.67 23.71 8.72
N GLY A 159 5.03 23.77 7.45
CA GLY A 159 6.41 23.74 6.98
C GLY A 159 7.09 22.36 7.06
N LYS A 160 6.31 21.27 7.13
CA LYS A 160 6.80 19.89 7.14
C LYS A 160 5.85 18.97 6.41
N ASP A 161 6.39 17.93 5.80
CA ASP A 161 5.58 16.84 5.25
C ASP A 161 4.61 16.30 6.31
N ALA A 162 3.37 16.08 5.92
CA ALA A 162 2.32 15.63 6.84
C ALA A 162 2.69 14.31 7.52
N GLU A 163 3.33 13.39 6.81
CA GLU A 163 3.76 12.10 7.35
C GLU A 163 4.71 12.23 8.55
N LYS A 164 5.61 13.23 8.55
CA LYS A 164 6.52 13.50 9.69
C LYS A 164 5.81 13.87 10.98
N ARG A 165 4.48 14.08 10.91
CA ARG A 165 3.65 14.45 12.06
C ARG A 165 2.56 13.44 12.36
N ALA A 166 1.94 12.87 11.31
CA ALA A 166 0.72 12.07 11.39
C ALA A 166 0.92 10.58 11.09
N ALA A 167 2.08 10.13 10.60
CA ALA A 167 2.39 8.71 10.47
C ALA A 167 2.46 8.00 11.84
N GLU A 168 2.29 6.67 11.88
CA GLU A 168 2.45 5.89 13.11
C GLU A 168 3.87 6.02 13.67
N SER A 169 4.88 6.04 12.80
CA SER A 169 6.28 6.25 13.19
C SER A 169 6.50 7.54 13.96
N ALA A 170 5.81 8.64 13.62
CA ALA A 170 5.87 9.90 14.37
C ALA A 170 5.28 9.74 15.78
N ARG A 171 4.18 8.99 15.94
CA ARG A 171 3.61 8.68 17.25
C ARG A 171 4.61 7.93 18.13
N GLU A 172 5.24 6.90 17.57
CA GLU A 172 6.19 6.05 18.31
C GLU A 172 7.48 6.78 18.62
N GLY A 173 8.07 7.45 17.63
CA GLY A 173 9.34 8.17 17.78
C GLY A 173 9.27 9.33 18.78
N GLU A 174 8.11 10.00 18.89
CA GLU A 174 7.91 11.10 19.85
C GLU A 174 7.23 10.64 21.15
N GLY A 175 6.90 9.36 21.32
CA GLY A 175 6.22 8.84 22.51
C GLY A 175 4.83 9.45 22.75
N LEU A 176 4.10 9.76 21.67
CA LEU A 176 2.81 10.44 21.78
C LEU A 176 1.73 9.51 22.33
N THR A 177 0.89 10.05 23.21
CA THR A 177 -0.36 9.39 23.58
C THR A 177 -1.30 9.31 22.38
N TRP A 178 -2.23 8.35 22.39
CA TRP A 178 -3.23 8.19 21.33
C TRP A 178 -4.02 9.46 21.06
N GLY A 179 -4.43 10.20 22.10
CA GLY A 179 -5.17 11.46 21.94
C GLY A 179 -4.34 12.57 21.28
N LYS A 180 -3.05 12.72 21.65
CA LYS A 180 -2.18 13.71 21.01
C LYS A 180 -1.92 13.38 19.55
N TRP A 181 -1.71 12.11 19.23
CA TRP A 181 -1.49 11.68 17.88
C TRP A 181 -2.78 11.75 17.03
N ALA A 182 -3.92 11.31 17.58
CA ALA A 182 -5.21 11.44 16.91
C ALA A 182 -5.53 12.88 16.51
N GLY A 183 -5.21 13.87 17.36
CA GLY A 183 -5.37 15.27 17.00
C GLY A 183 -4.48 15.72 15.82
N ARG A 184 -3.30 15.10 15.63
CA ARG A 184 -2.47 15.36 14.44
C ARG A 184 -3.03 14.70 13.20
N VAL A 185 -3.56 13.48 13.34
CA VAL A 185 -4.25 12.77 12.24
C VAL A 185 -5.51 13.54 11.84
N ASP A 186 -6.33 13.95 12.80
CA ASP A 186 -7.56 14.72 12.56
C ASP A 186 -7.26 15.99 11.74
N HIS A 187 -6.26 16.75 12.16
CA HIS A 187 -5.81 17.95 11.44
C HIS A 187 -5.32 17.65 10.01
N TYR A 188 -4.60 16.54 9.80
CA TYR A 188 -4.20 16.09 8.46
C TYR A 188 -5.42 15.72 7.62
N LEU A 189 -6.35 14.96 8.17
CA LEU A 189 -7.58 14.55 7.47
C LEU A 189 -8.48 15.73 7.13
N GLU A 190 -8.56 16.76 7.99
CA GLU A 190 -9.25 18.01 7.67
C GLU A 190 -8.65 18.71 6.44
N HIS A 191 -7.31 18.67 6.26
CA HIS A 191 -6.68 19.22 5.06
C HIS A 191 -7.08 18.40 3.83
N MET A 192 -7.06 17.07 3.92
CA MET A 192 -7.50 16.20 2.83
C MET A 192 -8.97 16.45 2.48
N GLU A 193 -9.82 16.60 3.50
CA GLU A 193 -11.25 16.87 3.27
C GLU A 193 -11.48 18.20 2.56
N ARG A 194 -10.73 19.24 2.89
CA ARG A 194 -10.82 20.55 2.20
C ARG A 194 -10.37 20.48 0.75
N LEU A 195 -9.40 19.63 0.42
CA LEU A 195 -8.85 19.50 -0.92
C LEU A 195 -9.68 18.58 -1.82
N LEU A 196 -10.19 17.46 -1.29
CA LEU A 196 -10.75 16.37 -2.06
C LEU A 196 -12.25 16.17 -1.82
N SER A 197 -12.79 16.67 -0.70
CA SER A 197 -14.19 16.45 -0.25
C SER A 197 -14.62 14.97 -0.36
N PRO A 198 -13.85 14.01 0.20
CA PRO A 198 -14.18 12.59 0.08
C PRO A 198 -15.46 12.26 0.86
N GLN A 199 -16.23 11.28 0.37
CA GLN A 199 -17.34 10.69 1.10
C GLN A 199 -16.84 9.66 2.13
N LEU A 200 -15.75 8.98 1.81
CA LEU A 200 -15.15 7.95 2.64
C LEU A 200 -13.63 8.13 2.73
N ILE A 201 -13.11 8.01 3.94
CA ILE A 201 -11.68 7.89 4.21
C ILE A 201 -11.44 6.52 4.87
N ILE A 202 -10.58 5.70 4.25
CA ILE A 202 -10.21 4.38 4.75
C ILE A 202 -8.81 4.47 5.36
N ILE A 203 -8.65 4.11 6.63
CA ILE A 203 -7.36 4.10 7.30
C ILE A 203 -6.80 2.67 7.30
N GLY A 204 -5.76 2.47 6.51
CA GLY A 204 -5.02 1.22 6.37
C GLY A 204 -3.64 1.25 7.05
N GLY A 205 -2.82 0.27 6.70
CA GLY A 205 -1.52 0.04 7.33
C GLY A 205 -1.63 -0.73 8.65
N GLY A 206 -0.50 -0.98 9.29
CA GLY A 206 -0.44 -1.76 10.53
C GLY A 206 -1.27 -1.19 11.67
N ILE A 207 -1.46 0.13 11.69
CA ILE A 207 -2.22 0.88 12.70
C ILE A 207 -3.72 0.58 12.65
N SER A 208 -4.26 0.12 11.52
CA SER A 208 -5.69 -0.21 11.40
C SER A 208 -6.17 -1.23 12.44
N ARG A 209 -5.27 -2.12 12.88
CA ARG A 209 -5.55 -3.09 13.97
C ARG A 209 -5.73 -2.46 15.34
N LYS A 210 -5.34 -1.19 15.51
CA LYS A 210 -5.46 -0.40 16.74
C LYS A 210 -6.47 0.74 16.56
N SER A 211 -7.35 0.63 15.57
CA SER A 211 -8.32 1.67 15.18
C SER A 211 -9.24 2.09 16.32
N ASP A 212 -9.59 1.18 17.22
CA ASP A 212 -10.34 1.44 18.44
C ASP A 212 -9.74 2.49 19.36
N LYS A 213 -8.40 2.70 19.27
CA LYS A 213 -7.66 3.64 20.13
C LYS A 213 -7.65 5.07 19.61
N PHE A 214 -7.91 5.29 18.32
CA PHE A 214 -7.79 6.62 17.74
C PHE A 214 -8.96 7.06 16.87
N LEU A 215 -9.64 6.16 16.12
CA LEU A 215 -10.78 6.55 15.27
C LEU A 215 -11.89 7.27 16.07
N PRO A 216 -12.28 6.83 17.29
CA PRO A 216 -13.29 7.53 18.08
C PRO A 216 -12.87 8.94 18.52
N LEU A 217 -11.59 9.30 18.36
CA LEU A 217 -11.05 10.59 18.74
C LEU A 217 -10.97 11.59 17.56
N LEU A 218 -11.28 11.13 16.34
CA LEU A 218 -11.37 11.97 15.15
C LEU A 218 -12.77 12.58 15.11
N THR A 219 -12.88 13.90 15.24
CA THR A 219 -14.18 14.57 15.44
C THR A 219 -14.44 15.72 14.48
N GLY A 220 -13.44 16.18 13.74
CA GLY A 220 -13.52 17.36 12.87
C GLY A 220 -14.03 17.12 11.46
N LEU A 221 -14.39 15.87 11.10
CA LEU A 221 -14.58 15.43 9.73
C LEU A 221 -16.07 15.24 9.36
N ARG A 222 -16.41 15.62 8.13
CA ARG A 222 -17.72 15.32 7.50
C ARG A 222 -17.69 13.94 6.85
N ALA A 223 -16.52 13.57 6.27
CA ALA A 223 -16.32 12.27 5.67
C ALA A 223 -16.48 11.14 6.69
N ARG A 224 -17.04 10.03 6.25
CA ARG A 224 -17.00 8.79 7.04
C ARG A 224 -15.58 8.25 7.10
N VAL A 225 -15.03 8.07 8.30
CA VAL A 225 -13.68 7.51 8.50
C VAL A 225 -13.81 6.10 9.07
N VAL A 226 -13.18 5.12 8.42
CA VAL A 226 -13.25 3.70 8.79
C VAL A 226 -11.88 3.04 8.73
N ALA A 227 -11.71 1.94 9.46
CA ALA A 227 -10.50 1.12 9.33
C ALA A 227 -10.61 0.16 8.15
N ALA A 228 -9.47 -0.07 7.48
CA ALA A 228 -9.31 -1.11 6.46
C ALA A 228 -9.56 -2.50 7.05
N THR A 229 -10.17 -3.39 6.28
CA THR A 229 -10.57 -4.73 6.72
C THR A 229 -9.62 -5.85 6.29
N LEU A 230 -8.92 -5.70 5.16
CA LEU A 230 -7.98 -6.70 4.65
C LEU A 230 -6.61 -6.65 5.34
N GLN A 231 -6.34 -5.58 6.08
CA GLN A 231 -5.16 -5.44 6.92
C GLN A 231 -3.84 -5.78 6.19
N ASN A 232 -3.12 -6.80 6.69
CA ASN A 232 -1.81 -7.20 6.17
C ASN A 232 -1.86 -7.93 4.82
N ASP A 233 -3.03 -8.32 4.34
CA ASP A 233 -3.18 -9.04 3.07
C ASP A 233 -3.55 -8.09 1.94
N ALA A 234 -3.94 -6.84 2.26
CA ALA A 234 -4.36 -5.84 1.26
C ALA A 234 -3.32 -5.63 0.15
N GLY A 235 -2.03 -5.46 0.50
CA GLY A 235 -0.95 -5.30 -0.47
C GLY A 235 -0.81 -6.51 -1.40
N ILE A 236 -0.83 -7.74 -0.85
CA ILE A 236 -0.73 -8.98 -1.61
C ILE A 236 -1.92 -9.14 -2.57
N VAL A 237 -3.14 -8.94 -2.04
CA VAL A 237 -4.38 -9.07 -2.83
C VAL A 237 -4.42 -7.99 -3.93
N GLY A 238 -4.11 -6.74 -3.60
CA GLY A 238 -4.09 -5.65 -4.57
C GLY A 238 -3.02 -5.82 -5.63
N ALA A 239 -1.82 -6.29 -5.26
CA ALA A 239 -0.78 -6.66 -6.22
C ALA A 239 -1.30 -7.72 -7.20
N ALA A 240 -1.90 -8.81 -6.70
CA ALA A 240 -2.46 -9.85 -7.56
C ALA A 240 -3.52 -9.32 -8.55
N MET A 241 -4.29 -8.30 -8.17
CA MET A 241 -5.34 -7.71 -9.03
C MET A 241 -4.79 -7.01 -10.28
N VAL A 242 -3.55 -6.53 -10.27
CA VAL A 242 -2.95 -5.84 -11.41
C VAL A 242 -2.09 -6.74 -12.27
N ALA A 243 -1.89 -7.99 -11.89
CA ALA A 243 -1.10 -8.93 -12.67
C ALA A 243 -1.62 -9.06 -14.11
N PRO A 244 -0.73 -9.27 -15.10
CA PRO A 244 -1.14 -9.44 -16.49
C PRO A 244 -2.13 -10.60 -16.65
N SER A 245 -3.06 -10.46 -17.59
CA SER A 245 -3.94 -11.56 -17.97
C SER A 245 -3.12 -12.71 -18.55
N ALA A 246 -3.45 -13.94 -18.16
CA ALA A 246 -2.79 -15.14 -18.67
C ALA A 246 -3.13 -15.38 -20.15
#